data_e1ae4b2d4068b4b574248d0a1930cccd
#
_entry.id   e1ae4b2d4068b4b574248d0a1930cccd
#
_cell.length_a   1.000
_cell.length_b   1.000
_cell.length_c   1.000
_cell.angle_alpha   90.00
_cell.angle_beta   90.00
_cell.angle_gamma   90.00
#
_symmetry.space_group_name_H-M   'P 1'
#
loop_
_entity.id
_entity.type
_entity.pdbx_description
1 polymer ?
#
loop_
_entity_poly.entity_id
_entity_poly.type
_entity_poly.pdbx_seq_one_letter_code
_entity_poly.pdbx_strand_id
1 'polypeptide(L)'
;MLTRQIGRLIPIVLLLTLGIVASLPNKAPSKAQDLDYDEEFMRGREFYRRGHFDEAIKSFKRANELRNNKSAECYSWMSETYLALEAYKNAIECADKVIELASNDRQLLLKAYNNKGLALQQSAERKDQKKLQAAEAVFRRGLALEGAPAILRYHLAVTLLQMNRDEDGVAELKTYVNDQPNGGYLDRARQMIKNPRRARENFAPDFAFTSTEGEHITLDDLRGKVVLLDFWGTWCPPCVESVPELRNLYKRYAKDGNFVILGISSDDDEDEATWRDFIARNKMVWPQYRDKDHRLLSAFDIRGFPTYILLDHEGIIRFSTEGVNYKTAANLSNAIDKQLKLVAKSNAAR
;
A
#
# COMPACT_ATOMS: atom_id res chain seq x y z
N MET A 1 13.00 88.39 18.42
CA MET A 1 11.64 88.84 18.06
C MET A 1 10.81 87.60 17.90
N LEU A 2 10.13 87.15 18.94
CA LEU A 2 8.67 87.37 19.20
C LEU A 2 7.83 87.10 17.95
N THR A 3 7.07 86.01 17.97
CA THR A 3 5.68 86.07 18.46
C THR A 3 5.12 84.65 18.66
N ARG A 4 4.50 84.47 19.78
CA ARG A 4 3.62 83.38 20.19
C ARG A 4 2.36 83.36 19.30
N GLN A 5 1.91 82.18 18.93
CA GLN A 5 0.46 81.98 18.80
C GLN A 5 0.02 80.65 19.47
N ILE A 6 -0.92 80.83 20.33
CA ILE A 6 -1.63 79.81 21.08
C ILE A 6 -2.75 79.28 20.17
N GLY A 7 -2.78 78.01 19.93
CA GLY A 7 -3.83 77.36 19.17
C GLY A 7 -4.43 76.17 19.95
N ARG A 8 -5.63 76.31 20.31
CA ARG A 8 -6.62 75.57 21.08
C ARG A 8 -6.54 74.04 20.92
N LEU A 9 -6.45 73.32 22.03
CA LEU A 9 -6.75 71.92 22.18
C LEU A 9 -8.27 71.68 22.02
N ILE A 10 -8.62 70.83 21.03
CA ILE A 10 -9.94 70.25 20.92
C ILE A 10 -9.86 68.84 21.48
N PRO A 11 -10.67 68.45 22.44
CA PRO A 11 -10.67 67.08 22.95
C PRO A 11 -11.36 66.16 21.92
N ILE A 12 -10.62 65.21 21.36
CA ILE A 12 -11.18 64.10 20.57
C ILE A 12 -11.86 63.15 21.55
N VAL A 13 -13.17 63.17 21.56
CA VAL A 13 -14.00 62.17 22.25
C VAL A 13 -13.92 60.89 21.42
N LEU A 14 -13.15 59.92 21.92
CA LEU A 14 -13.09 58.58 21.34
C LEU A 14 -14.36 57.80 21.73
N LEU A 15 -15.34 57.76 20.84
CA LEU A 15 -16.51 56.88 20.99
C LEU A 15 -16.05 55.45 20.75
N LEU A 16 -15.76 54.73 21.85
CA LEU A 16 -15.66 53.29 21.88
C LEU A 16 -17.05 52.69 21.62
N THR A 17 -17.35 52.38 20.36
CA THR A 17 -18.45 51.49 20.01
C THR A 17 -18.04 50.08 20.40
N LEU A 18 -18.48 49.62 21.58
CA LEU A 18 -18.51 48.19 21.91
C LEU A 18 -19.39 47.49 20.85
N GLY A 19 -18.79 46.91 19.83
CA GLY A 19 -19.45 45.95 18.98
C GLY A 19 -19.75 44.69 19.79
N ILE A 20 -20.95 44.61 20.32
CA ILE A 20 -21.51 43.35 20.82
C ILE A 20 -21.66 42.45 19.61
N VAL A 21 -20.65 41.59 19.36
CA VAL A 21 -20.83 40.43 18.49
C VAL A 21 -21.81 39.51 19.23
N ALA A 22 -23.10 39.70 18.95
CA ALA A 22 -24.12 38.75 19.36
C ALA A 22 -23.78 37.41 18.70
N SER A 23 -23.20 36.48 19.46
CA SER A 23 -23.12 35.09 19.07
C SER A 23 -24.57 34.63 18.86
N LEU A 24 -24.96 34.46 17.61
CA LEU A 24 -26.23 33.84 17.27
C LEU A 24 -26.31 32.49 17.98
N PRO A 25 -27.39 32.20 18.72
CA PRO A 25 -27.53 30.92 19.38
C PRO A 25 -27.46 29.82 18.32
N ASN A 26 -26.62 28.83 18.56
CA ASN A 26 -26.48 27.63 17.72
C ASN A 26 -27.85 26.93 17.76
N LYS A 27 -28.71 27.19 16.76
CA LYS A 27 -30.08 26.68 16.70
C LYS A 27 -29.95 25.17 16.50
N ALA A 28 -30.51 24.36 17.40
CA ALA A 28 -30.57 22.92 17.21
C ALA A 28 -31.14 22.59 15.82
N PRO A 29 -30.63 21.57 15.10
CA PRO A 29 -31.11 21.22 13.78
C PRO A 29 -32.62 20.93 13.82
N SER A 30 -33.31 21.28 12.77
CA SER A 30 -34.74 20.99 12.64
C SER A 30 -34.93 19.50 12.24
N LYS A 31 -36.10 18.93 12.56
CA LYS A 31 -36.42 17.54 12.18
C LYS A 31 -36.25 17.27 10.66
N ALA A 32 -36.49 18.27 9.82
CA ALA A 32 -36.25 18.21 8.38
C ALA A 32 -34.74 18.12 8.04
N GLN A 33 -33.91 18.93 8.72
CA GLN A 33 -32.44 18.87 8.53
C GLN A 33 -31.85 17.54 9.02
N ASP A 34 -32.46 16.91 10.02
CA ASP A 34 -32.04 15.58 10.48
C ASP A 34 -32.33 14.51 9.42
N LEU A 35 -33.49 14.55 8.77
CA LEU A 35 -33.83 13.63 7.67
C LEU A 35 -32.91 13.82 6.47
N ASP A 36 -32.63 15.05 6.06
CA ASP A 36 -31.72 15.35 4.97
C ASP A 36 -30.27 14.89 5.28
N TYR A 37 -29.82 15.05 6.54
CA TYR A 37 -28.53 14.54 7.02
C TYR A 37 -28.45 13.01 6.87
N ASP A 38 -29.46 12.30 7.41
CA ASP A 38 -29.49 10.84 7.38
C ASP A 38 -29.50 10.30 5.94
N GLU A 39 -30.26 10.95 5.04
CA GLU A 39 -30.31 10.58 3.63
C GLU A 39 -28.94 10.74 2.95
N GLU A 40 -28.29 11.91 3.07
CA GLU A 40 -26.98 12.16 2.46
C GLU A 40 -25.89 11.28 3.10
N PHE A 41 -25.94 11.06 4.41
CA PHE A 41 -25.01 10.18 5.12
C PHE A 41 -25.11 8.73 4.63
N MET A 42 -26.35 8.19 4.52
CA MET A 42 -26.60 6.83 4.04
C MET A 42 -26.23 6.69 2.57
N ARG A 43 -26.47 7.71 1.75
CA ARG A 43 -26.03 7.76 0.34
C ARG A 43 -24.51 7.68 0.24
N GLY A 44 -23.79 8.42 1.07
CA GLY A 44 -22.33 8.37 1.14
C GLY A 44 -21.80 6.97 1.47
N ARG A 45 -22.42 6.30 2.46
CA ARG A 45 -22.08 4.91 2.82
C ARG A 45 -22.33 3.91 1.69
N GLU A 46 -23.42 4.10 0.94
CA GLU A 46 -23.76 3.26 -0.21
C GLU A 46 -22.74 3.43 -1.35
N PHE A 47 -22.37 4.67 -1.68
CA PHE A 47 -21.31 4.96 -2.66
C PHE A 47 -19.97 4.36 -2.24
N TYR A 48 -19.58 4.49 -0.96
CA TYR A 48 -18.36 3.87 -0.43
C TYR A 48 -18.38 2.35 -0.63
N ARG A 49 -19.48 1.68 -0.27
CA ARG A 49 -19.61 0.22 -0.40
C ARG A 49 -19.50 -0.26 -1.84
N ARG A 50 -19.92 0.57 -2.80
CA ARG A 50 -19.83 0.29 -4.25
C ARG A 50 -18.47 0.68 -4.85
N GLY A 51 -17.55 1.24 -4.07
CA GLY A 51 -16.26 1.72 -4.55
C GLY A 51 -16.32 3.07 -5.26
N HIS A 52 -17.45 3.77 -5.23
CA HIS A 52 -17.63 5.10 -5.81
C HIS A 52 -17.17 6.18 -4.81
N PHE A 53 -15.86 6.23 -4.58
CA PHE A 53 -15.28 7.01 -3.49
C PHE A 53 -15.44 8.52 -3.65
N ASP A 54 -15.36 9.05 -4.87
CA ASP A 54 -15.55 10.49 -5.10
C ASP A 54 -16.98 10.93 -4.79
N GLU A 55 -17.97 10.14 -5.14
CA GLU A 55 -19.38 10.37 -4.83
C GLU A 55 -19.64 10.23 -3.33
N ALA A 56 -18.99 9.26 -2.69
CA ALA A 56 -19.08 9.08 -1.25
C ALA A 56 -18.59 10.34 -0.51
N ILE A 57 -17.42 10.89 -0.89
CA ILE A 57 -16.90 12.14 -0.32
C ILE A 57 -17.87 13.31 -0.50
N LYS A 58 -18.48 13.46 -1.69
CA LYS A 58 -19.46 14.52 -1.95
C LYS A 58 -20.67 14.41 -1.01
N SER A 59 -21.22 13.21 -0.85
CA SER A 59 -22.37 12.96 0.03
C SER A 59 -22.01 13.18 1.50
N PHE A 60 -20.87 12.69 1.99
CA PHE A 60 -20.43 12.95 3.36
C PHE A 60 -20.17 14.44 3.63
N LYS A 61 -19.65 15.19 2.66
CA LYS A 61 -19.49 16.65 2.81
C LYS A 61 -20.85 17.35 2.95
N ARG A 62 -21.84 17.01 2.09
CA ARG A 62 -23.21 17.58 2.19
C ARG A 62 -23.85 17.26 3.53
N ALA A 63 -23.77 15.98 3.96
CA ALA A 63 -24.26 15.61 5.29
C ALA A 63 -23.58 16.43 6.38
N ASN A 64 -22.26 16.60 6.32
CA ASN A 64 -21.51 17.35 7.31
C ASN A 64 -21.88 18.85 7.34
N GLU A 65 -22.14 19.47 6.18
CA GLU A 65 -22.63 20.84 6.06
C GLU A 65 -23.96 21.03 6.81
N LEU A 66 -24.88 20.06 6.74
CA LEU A 66 -26.16 20.06 7.47
C LEU A 66 -25.95 20.01 9.00
N ARG A 67 -24.79 19.59 9.46
CA ARG A 67 -24.33 19.60 10.87
C ARG A 67 -23.32 20.72 11.15
N ASN A 68 -23.32 21.79 10.37
CA ASN A 68 -22.40 22.94 10.49
C ASN A 68 -20.92 22.49 10.51
N ASN A 69 -20.56 21.48 9.75
CA ASN A 69 -19.22 20.87 9.69
C ASN A 69 -18.70 20.36 11.05
N LYS A 70 -19.60 19.81 11.88
CA LYS A 70 -19.28 19.26 13.21
C LYS A 70 -19.62 17.79 13.39
N SER A 71 -19.93 17.06 12.32
CA SER A 71 -20.20 15.63 12.41
C SER A 71 -18.90 14.84 12.43
N ALA A 72 -18.53 14.32 13.60
CA ALA A 72 -17.39 13.42 13.74
C ALA A 72 -17.55 12.15 12.90
N GLU A 73 -18.78 11.64 12.76
CA GLU A 73 -19.09 10.48 11.92
C GLU A 73 -18.79 10.74 10.44
N CYS A 74 -19.22 11.88 9.89
CA CYS A 74 -18.90 12.25 8.51
C CYS A 74 -17.39 12.34 8.29
N TYR A 75 -16.66 13.00 9.21
CA TYR A 75 -15.20 13.06 9.12
C TYR A 75 -14.55 11.67 9.23
N SER A 76 -15.08 10.77 10.06
CA SER A 76 -14.58 9.39 10.16
C SER A 76 -14.71 8.65 8.83
N TRP A 77 -15.88 8.74 8.18
CA TRP A 77 -16.11 8.13 6.87
C TRP A 77 -15.29 8.78 5.75
N MET A 78 -15.18 10.13 5.76
CA MET A 78 -14.30 10.82 4.81
C MET A 78 -12.84 10.41 4.98
N SER A 79 -12.35 10.27 6.23
CA SER A 79 -10.98 9.79 6.50
C SER A 79 -10.73 8.41 5.91
N GLU A 80 -11.66 7.48 6.10
CA GLU A 80 -11.59 6.12 5.55
C GLU A 80 -11.66 6.13 4.02
N THR A 81 -12.54 6.95 3.44
CA THR A 81 -12.67 7.09 1.99
C THR A 81 -11.42 7.70 1.36
N TYR A 82 -10.81 8.71 1.98
CA TYR A 82 -9.56 9.28 1.52
C TYR A 82 -8.37 8.32 1.64
N LEU A 83 -8.38 7.42 2.63
CA LEU A 83 -7.40 6.32 2.69
C LEU A 83 -7.53 5.38 1.47
N ALA A 84 -8.77 5.01 1.11
CA ALA A 84 -9.03 4.17 -0.06
C ALA A 84 -8.62 4.84 -1.39
N LEU A 85 -8.64 6.17 -1.44
CA LEU A 85 -8.17 6.98 -2.57
C LEU A 85 -6.66 7.31 -2.49
N GLU A 86 -5.94 6.82 -1.48
CA GLU A 86 -4.54 7.16 -1.20
C GLU A 86 -4.29 8.68 -1.00
N ALA A 87 -5.36 9.43 -0.74
CA ALA A 87 -5.32 10.86 -0.46
C ALA A 87 -4.93 11.11 1.02
N TYR A 88 -3.75 10.67 1.39
CA TYR A 88 -3.29 10.57 2.78
C TYR A 88 -3.36 11.88 3.57
N LYS A 89 -3.04 13.01 2.95
CA LYS A 89 -3.14 14.32 3.60
C LYS A 89 -4.57 14.61 4.05
N ASN A 90 -5.55 14.40 3.17
CA ASN A 90 -6.96 14.60 3.47
C ASN A 90 -7.46 13.60 4.54
N ALA A 91 -6.99 12.35 4.48
CA ALA A 91 -7.31 11.34 5.48
C ALA A 91 -6.85 11.76 6.88
N ILE A 92 -5.62 12.31 7.01
CA ILE A 92 -5.07 12.81 8.28
C ILE A 92 -5.90 14.00 8.78
N GLU A 93 -6.19 14.99 7.93
CA GLU A 93 -6.97 16.16 8.30
C GLU A 93 -8.37 15.78 8.81
N CYS A 94 -9.05 14.84 8.13
CA CYS A 94 -10.34 14.34 8.59
C CYS A 94 -10.25 13.57 9.91
N ALA A 95 -9.23 12.71 10.08
CA ALA A 95 -9.02 12.00 11.33
C ALA A 95 -8.71 12.94 12.50
N ASP A 96 -7.98 14.04 12.27
CA ASP A 96 -7.75 15.08 13.27
C ASP A 96 -9.04 15.77 13.70
N LYS A 97 -9.96 16.02 12.75
CA LYS A 97 -11.30 16.53 13.06
C LYS A 97 -12.12 15.56 13.90
N VAL A 98 -12.03 14.26 13.65
CA VAL A 98 -12.66 13.26 14.52
C VAL A 98 -12.10 13.34 15.94
N ILE A 99 -10.76 13.38 16.10
CA ILE A 99 -10.10 13.44 17.41
C ILE A 99 -10.51 14.71 18.17
N GLU A 100 -10.68 15.84 17.46
CA GLU A 100 -11.14 17.10 18.04
C GLU A 100 -12.61 17.03 18.51
N LEU A 101 -13.50 16.45 17.67
CA LEU A 101 -14.95 16.50 17.87
C LEU A 101 -15.51 15.36 18.72
N ALA A 102 -14.88 14.19 18.71
CA ALA A 102 -15.39 12.95 19.30
C ALA A 102 -14.71 12.60 20.63
N SER A 103 -14.31 13.59 21.45
CA SER A 103 -13.56 13.38 22.70
C SER A 103 -14.17 12.33 23.64
N ASN A 104 -15.50 12.15 23.60
CA ASN A 104 -16.24 11.21 24.44
C ASN A 104 -16.70 9.94 23.67
N ASP A 105 -16.49 9.86 22.36
CA ASP A 105 -16.83 8.68 21.57
C ASP A 105 -15.58 7.84 21.29
N ARG A 106 -15.38 6.84 22.16
CA ARG A 106 -14.23 5.93 22.09
C ARG A 106 -14.13 5.20 20.74
N GLN A 107 -15.26 4.79 20.16
CA GLN A 107 -15.25 4.03 18.92
C GLN A 107 -14.78 4.90 17.73
N LEU A 108 -15.26 6.14 17.67
CA LEU A 108 -14.80 7.09 16.67
C LEU A 108 -13.32 7.45 16.88
N LEU A 109 -12.87 7.64 18.12
CA LEU A 109 -11.47 7.90 18.45
C LEU A 109 -10.56 6.75 18.01
N LEU A 110 -10.93 5.48 18.27
CA LEU A 110 -10.17 4.32 17.87
C LEU A 110 -10.04 4.23 16.34
N LYS A 111 -11.13 4.49 15.61
CA LYS A 111 -11.11 4.57 14.13
C LYS A 111 -10.21 5.71 13.66
N ALA A 112 -10.31 6.89 14.27
CA ALA A 112 -9.49 8.04 13.88
C ALA A 112 -8.00 7.80 14.09
N TYR A 113 -7.60 7.22 15.23
CA TYR A 113 -6.21 6.84 15.47
C TYR A 113 -5.71 5.78 14.46
N ASN A 114 -6.56 4.80 14.13
CA ASN A 114 -6.22 3.81 13.11
C ASN A 114 -6.01 4.47 11.74
N ASN A 115 -6.96 5.26 11.28
CA ASN A 115 -6.92 5.89 9.96
C ASN A 115 -5.77 6.89 9.84
N LYS A 116 -5.56 7.73 10.87
CA LYS A 116 -4.43 8.67 10.91
C LYS A 116 -3.09 7.95 10.91
N GLY A 117 -2.95 6.91 11.73
CA GLY A 117 -1.74 6.10 11.78
C GLY A 117 -1.43 5.44 10.45
N LEU A 118 -2.45 4.82 9.80
CA LEU A 118 -2.32 4.23 8.47
C LEU A 118 -1.94 5.26 7.40
N ALA A 119 -2.59 6.42 7.37
CA ALA A 119 -2.28 7.48 6.42
C ALA A 119 -0.83 7.97 6.56
N LEU A 120 -0.34 8.14 7.78
CA LEU A 120 1.05 8.49 8.06
C LEU A 120 2.01 7.38 7.61
N GLN A 121 1.71 6.12 7.95
CA GLN A 121 2.51 4.96 7.63
C GLN A 121 2.61 4.75 6.10
N GLN A 122 1.47 4.76 5.39
CA GLN A 122 1.41 4.51 3.95
C GLN A 122 1.98 5.67 3.13
N SER A 123 1.85 6.91 3.61
CA SER A 123 2.46 8.08 2.97
C SER A 123 3.96 8.22 3.24
N ALA A 124 4.52 7.40 4.13
CA ALA A 124 5.95 7.41 4.40
C ALA A 124 6.71 6.76 3.24
N GLU A 125 7.52 7.54 2.53
CA GLU A 125 8.50 6.96 1.62
C GLU A 125 9.51 6.11 2.39
N ARG A 126 10.20 5.17 1.70
CA ARG A 126 11.10 4.17 2.34
C ARG A 126 12.11 4.70 3.37
N LYS A 127 12.30 6.02 3.48
CA LYS A 127 13.24 6.66 4.40
C LYS A 127 12.63 7.78 5.23
N ASP A 128 11.33 7.98 5.17
CA ASP A 128 10.66 9.04 5.93
C ASP A 128 10.42 8.62 7.39
N GLN A 129 11.52 8.59 8.15
CA GLN A 129 11.50 8.23 9.56
C GLN A 129 10.58 9.14 10.40
N LYS A 130 10.42 10.41 10.00
CA LYS A 130 9.55 11.35 10.74
C LYS A 130 8.08 10.95 10.66
N LYS A 131 7.61 10.57 9.46
CA LYS A 131 6.23 10.08 9.30
C LYS A 131 6.01 8.77 10.03
N LEU A 132 6.95 7.83 9.97
CA LEU A 132 6.86 6.55 10.70
C LEU A 132 6.84 6.77 12.22
N GLN A 133 7.66 7.67 12.76
CA GLN A 133 7.61 8.04 14.18
C GLN A 133 6.28 8.68 14.57
N ALA A 134 5.72 9.55 13.71
CA ALA A 134 4.39 10.11 13.92
C ALA A 134 3.31 9.02 13.90
N ALA A 135 3.39 8.05 12.99
CA ALA A 135 2.48 6.90 12.93
C ALA A 135 2.57 6.06 14.22
N GLU A 136 3.79 5.73 14.68
CA GLU A 136 4.00 5.03 15.96
C GLU A 136 3.31 5.75 17.11
N ALA A 137 3.54 7.06 17.25
CA ALA A 137 2.93 7.85 18.32
C ALA A 137 1.40 7.80 18.27
N VAL A 138 0.81 7.87 17.08
CA VAL A 138 -0.63 7.80 16.85
C VAL A 138 -1.19 6.43 17.23
N PHE A 139 -0.55 5.34 16.77
CA PHE A 139 -1.00 3.98 17.11
C PHE A 139 -0.91 3.70 18.61
N ARG A 140 0.17 4.16 19.28
CA ARG A 140 0.31 4.03 20.74
C ARG A 140 -0.78 4.78 21.51
N ARG A 141 -1.19 5.97 21.05
CA ARG A 141 -2.33 6.69 21.62
C ARG A 141 -3.64 5.90 21.49
N GLY A 142 -3.88 5.31 20.32
CA GLY A 142 -5.04 4.44 20.10
C GLY A 142 -5.02 3.22 21.02
N LEU A 143 -3.87 2.56 21.17
CA LEU A 143 -3.70 1.39 22.03
C LEU A 143 -3.83 1.69 23.54
N ALA A 144 -3.63 2.94 23.96
CA ALA A 144 -3.84 3.36 25.33
C ALA A 144 -5.32 3.49 25.72
N LEU A 145 -6.23 3.50 24.75
CA LEU A 145 -7.66 3.52 25.01
C LEU A 145 -8.16 2.12 25.35
N GLU A 146 -9.04 2.03 26.31
CA GLU A 146 -9.70 0.77 26.68
C GLU A 146 -10.49 0.18 25.51
N GLY A 147 -10.39 -1.13 25.29
CA GLY A 147 -11.05 -1.82 24.18
C GLY A 147 -10.41 -1.55 22.82
N ALA A 148 -9.13 -1.13 22.78
CA ALA A 148 -8.39 -0.93 21.54
C ALA A 148 -8.38 -2.22 20.71
N PRO A 149 -8.79 -2.16 19.42
CA PRO A 149 -8.80 -3.35 18.56
C PRO A 149 -7.36 -3.79 18.26
N ALA A 150 -7.14 -5.10 18.23
CA ALA A 150 -5.81 -5.69 18.02
C ALA A 150 -5.16 -5.27 16.67
N ILE A 151 -5.96 -4.81 15.71
CA ILE A 151 -5.44 -4.29 14.43
C ILE A 151 -4.50 -3.09 14.61
N LEU A 152 -4.72 -2.24 15.61
CA LEU A 152 -3.81 -1.15 15.94
C LEU A 152 -2.42 -1.65 16.33
N ARG A 153 -2.36 -2.79 17.07
CA ARG A 153 -1.10 -3.45 17.43
C ARG A 153 -0.38 -3.99 16.21
N TYR A 154 -1.12 -4.61 15.28
CA TYR A 154 -0.56 -5.06 14.00
C TYR A 154 0.06 -3.90 13.21
N HIS A 155 -0.66 -2.78 13.07
CA HIS A 155 -0.13 -1.61 12.35
C HIS A 155 1.05 -0.96 13.07
N LEU A 156 1.03 -0.89 14.41
CA LEU A 156 2.18 -0.46 15.20
C LEU A 156 3.40 -1.35 14.91
N ALA A 157 3.21 -2.66 14.95
CA ALA A 157 4.28 -3.62 14.68
C ALA A 157 4.90 -3.42 13.29
N VAL A 158 4.06 -3.31 12.25
CA VAL A 158 4.54 -3.04 10.88
C VAL A 158 5.31 -1.72 10.81
N THR A 159 4.83 -0.66 11.49
CA THR A 159 5.53 0.63 11.56
C THR A 159 6.92 0.50 12.19
N LEU A 160 7.03 -0.25 13.29
CA LEU A 160 8.30 -0.51 13.98
C LEU A 160 9.28 -1.26 13.07
N LEU A 161 8.79 -2.30 12.37
CA LEU A 161 9.59 -3.05 11.40
C LEU A 161 10.08 -2.17 10.23
N GLN A 162 9.23 -1.25 9.74
CA GLN A 162 9.60 -0.29 8.70
C GLN A 162 10.70 0.68 9.17
N MET A 163 10.76 0.97 10.47
CA MET A 163 11.82 1.76 11.10
C MET A 163 13.09 0.95 11.42
N ASN A 164 13.20 -0.32 11.02
CA ASN A 164 14.26 -1.27 11.35
C ASN A 164 14.35 -1.58 12.86
N ARG A 165 13.27 -1.41 13.62
CA ARG A 165 13.14 -1.80 15.01
C ARG A 165 12.56 -3.22 15.07
N ASP A 166 13.35 -4.19 14.61
CA ASP A 166 12.89 -5.55 14.35
C ASP A 166 12.47 -6.28 15.63
N GLU A 167 13.20 -6.14 16.73
CA GLU A 167 12.87 -6.77 18.01
C GLU A 167 11.53 -6.26 18.55
N ASP A 168 11.33 -4.94 18.57
CA ASP A 168 10.09 -4.32 19.03
C ASP A 168 8.90 -4.73 18.16
N GLY A 169 9.07 -4.65 16.83
CA GLY A 169 8.00 -5.01 15.89
C GLY A 169 7.62 -6.49 15.97
N VAL A 170 8.58 -7.39 16.11
CA VAL A 170 8.33 -8.82 16.29
C VAL A 170 7.61 -9.10 17.61
N ALA A 171 7.97 -8.40 18.71
CA ALA A 171 7.28 -8.53 19.98
C ALA A 171 5.79 -8.15 19.88
N GLU A 172 5.49 -7.03 19.22
CA GLU A 172 4.11 -6.59 18.99
C GLU A 172 3.34 -7.57 18.07
N LEU A 173 3.99 -8.13 17.03
CA LEU A 173 3.35 -9.15 16.18
C LEU A 173 3.05 -10.44 16.94
N LYS A 174 3.94 -10.90 17.82
CA LYS A 174 3.69 -12.09 18.66
C LYS A 174 2.48 -11.88 19.56
N THR A 175 2.37 -10.70 20.17
CA THR A 175 1.20 -10.33 20.97
C THR A 175 -0.07 -10.31 20.11
N TYR A 176 -0.02 -9.70 18.92
CA TYR A 176 -1.15 -9.69 17.98
C TYR A 176 -1.62 -11.11 17.62
N VAL A 177 -0.69 -12.02 17.29
CA VAL A 177 -1.00 -13.41 16.92
C VAL A 177 -1.65 -14.18 18.08
N ASN A 178 -1.20 -13.94 19.31
CA ASN A 178 -1.78 -14.56 20.50
C ASN A 178 -3.20 -14.03 20.79
N ASP A 179 -3.41 -12.74 20.66
CA ASP A 179 -4.69 -12.08 20.97
C ASP A 179 -5.75 -12.35 19.88
N GLN A 180 -5.34 -12.67 18.65
CA GLN A 180 -6.19 -12.80 17.48
C GLN A 180 -5.90 -14.09 16.69
N PRO A 181 -6.19 -15.28 17.25
CA PRO A 181 -5.85 -16.58 16.61
C PRO A 181 -6.57 -16.82 15.26
N ASN A 182 -7.59 -16.03 14.92
CA ASN A 182 -8.34 -16.08 13.67
C ASN A 182 -8.33 -14.74 12.93
N GLY A 183 -7.39 -13.84 13.22
CA GLY A 183 -7.32 -12.51 12.62
C GLY A 183 -6.93 -12.55 11.14
N GLY A 184 -7.47 -11.63 10.34
CA GLY A 184 -7.24 -11.58 8.88
C GLY A 184 -5.78 -11.31 8.46
N TYR A 185 -4.91 -10.92 9.40
CA TYR A 185 -3.48 -10.65 9.12
C TYR A 185 -2.52 -11.68 9.73
N LEU A 186 -3.04 -12.83 10.20
CA LEU A 186 -2.22 -13.84 10.90
C LEU A 186 -1.06 -14.36 10.06
N ASP A 187 -1.31 -14.74 8.81
CA ASP A 187 -0.27 -15.31 7.96
C ASP A 187 0.81 -14.27 7.65
N ARG A 188 0.41 -13.03 7.36
CA ARG A 188 1.34 -11.92 7.19
C ARG A 188 2.14 -11.64 8.46
N ALA A 189 1.50 -11.65 9.62
CA ALA A 189 2.17 -11.48 10.91
C ALA A 189 3.19 -12.59 11.17
N ARG A 190 2.82 -13.86 10.95
CA ARG A 190 3.72 -15.01 11.08
C ARG A 190 4.91 -14.94 10.13
N GLN A 191 4.70 -14.53 8.87
CA GLN A 191 5.77 -14.34 7.90
C GLN A 191 6.73 -13.22 8.34
N MET A 192 6.21 -12.09 8.85
CA MET A 192 7.05 -10.99 9.35
C MET A 192 7.76 -11.33 10.66
N ILE A 193 7.20 -12.20 11.52
CA ILE A 193 7.90 -12.73 12.69
C ILE A 193 9.11 -13.57 12.27
N LYS A 194 8.96 -14.40 11.23
CA LYS A 194 10.07 -15.20 10.66
C LYS A 194 11.10 -14.33 9.93
N ASN A 195 10.63 -13.32 9.20
CA ASN A 195 11.47 -12.42 8.43
C ASN A 195 10.94 -10.97 8.53
N PRO A 196 11.45 -10.17 9.49
CA PRO A 196 11.04 -8.77 9.70
C PRO A 196 11.19 -7.87 8.48
N ARG A 197 12.10 -8.19 7.58
CA ARG A 197 12.33 -7.43 6.34
C ARG A 197 11.12 -7.45 5.40
N ARG A 198 10.20 -8.40 5.55
CA ARG A 198 8.93 -8.44 4.77
C ARG A 198 8.03 -7.21 5.00
N ALA A 199 8.23 -6.47 6.07
CA ALA A 199 7.51 -5.21 6.31
C ALA A 199 8.04 -4.02 5.49
N ARG A 200 9.27 -4.11 4.94
CA ARG A 200 9.97 -2.98 4.27
C ARG A 200 10.58 -3.32 2.91
N GLU A 201 10.58 -4.60 2.54
CA GLU A 201 11.08 -5.08 1.26
C GLU A 201 9.95 -5.79 0.50
N ASN A 202 9.95 -5.66 -0.81
CA ASN A 202 8.95 -6.28 -1.67
C ASN A 202 9.32 -7.73 -1.98
N PHE A 203 9.12 -8.64 -1.04
CA PHE A 203 9.32 -10.08 -1.26
C PHE A 203 8.28 -10.62 -2.23
N ALA A 204 8.74 -11.49 -3.14
CA ALA A 204 7.84 -12.25 -3.98
C ALA A 204 6.84 -13.07 -3.12
N PRO A 205 5.59 -13.25 -3.58
CA PRO A 205 4.69 -14.24 -3.00
C PRO A 205 5.35 -15.63 -2.96
N ASP A 206 5.06 -16.41 -1.92
CA ASP A 206 5.52 -17.79 -1.86
C ASP A 206 4.82 -18.60 -2.95
N PHE A 207 5.57 -19.38 -3.71
CA PHE A 207 5.03 -20.25 -4.77
C PHE A 207 5.69 -21.61 -4.79
N ALA A 208 4.95 -22.58 -5.32
CA ALA A 208 5.42 -23.91 -5.65
C ALA A 208 4.67 -24.42 -6.88
N PHE A 209 5.37 -25.04 -7.80
CA PHE A 209 4.79 -25.69 -8.97
C PHE A 209 5.69 -26.85 -9.47
N THR A 210 5.15 -27.68 -10.35
CA THR A 210 5.92 -28.71 -11.05
C THR A 210 6.09 -28.31 -12.49
N SER A 211 7.34 -28.23 -12.97
CA SER A 211 7.68 -27.87 -14.35
C SER A 211 7.24 -28.97 -15.34
N THR A 212 7.31 -28.65 -16.63
CA THR A 212 7.05 -29.63 -17.71
C THR A 212 7.98 -30.84 -17.67
N GLU A 213 9.17 -30.66 -17.14
CA GLU A 213 10.18 -31.70 -17.01
C GLU A 213 9.99 -32.55 -15.75
N GLY A 214 8.96 -32.24 -14.93
CA GLY A 214 8.64 -32.93 -13.68
C GLY A 214 9.44 -32.43 -12.48
N GLU A 215 10.20 -31.34 -12.60
CA GLU A 215 10.93 -30.74 -11.51
C GLU A 215 9.96 -29.96 -10.61
N HIS A 216 9.96 -30.27 -9.31
CA HIS A 216 9.23 -29.48 -8.32
C HIS A 216 10.06 -28.28 -7.89
N ILE A 217 9.54 -27.08 -8.13
CA ILE A 217 10.24 -25.82 -7.92
C ILE A 217 9.46 -25.00 -6.90
N THR A 218 10.12 -24.58 -5.83
CA THR A 218 9.59 -23.64 -4.84
C THR A 218 10.41 -22.35 -4.83
N LEU A 219 9.85 -21.27 -4.29
CA LEU A 219 10.61 -20.02 -4.09
C LEU A 219 11.86 -20.26 -3.22
N ASP A 220 11.79 -21.17 -2.24
CA ASP A 220 12.91 -21.45 -1.34
C ASP A 220 14.06 -22.20 -2.04
N ASP A 221 13.78 -23.07 -3.04
CA ASP A 221 14.79 -23.75 -3.86
C ASP A 221 15.59 -22.78 -4.74
N LEU A 222 15.05 -21.59 -4.96
CA LEU A 222 15.65 -20.55 -5.77
C LEU A 222 16.48 -19.55 -4.95
N ARG A 223 16.56 -19.74 -3.63
CA ARG A 223 17.42 -18.91 -2.78
C ARG A 223 18.88 -19.00 -3.21
N GLY A 224 19.55 -17.85 -3.18
CA GLY A 224 20.92 -17.74 -3.69
C GLY A 224 21.02 -17.41 -5.17
N LYS A 225 19.94 -17.53 -5.94
CA LYS A 225 19.92 -17.27 -7.38
C LYS A 225 19.16 -15.98 -7.71
N VAL A 226 19.53 -15.33 -8.80
CA VAL A 226 18.74 -14.27 -9.45
C VAL A 226 17.73 -14.96 -10.36
N VAL A 227 16.45 -14.65 -10.21
CA VAL A 227 15.36 -15.34 -10.91
C VAL A 227 14.57 -14.35 -11.76
N LEU A 228 14.42 -14.64 -13.03
CA LEU A 228 13.52 -13.94 -13.94
C LEU A 228 12.24 -14.77 -14.11
N LEU A 229 11.13 -14.26 -13.63
CA LEU A 229 9.81 -14.79 -13.91
C LEU A 229 9.30 -14.13 -15.19
N ASP A 230 8.96 -14.95 -16.18
CA ASP A 230 8.42 -14.58 -17.49
C ASP A 230 6.97 -15.04 -17.56
N PHE A 231 6.01 -14.11 -17.41
CA PHE A 231 4.59 -14.38 -17.57
C PHE A 231 4.20 -14.14 -19.03
N TRP A 232 3.77 -15.21 -19.73
CA TRP A 232 3.58 -15.20 -21.17
C TRP A 232 2.42 -16.10 -21.65
N GLY A 233 2.18 -16.15 -22.95
CA GLY A 233 1.26 -17.08 -23.62
C GLY A 233 1.55 -17.20 -25.10
N THR A 234 1.25 -18.36 -25.71
CA THR A 234 1.44 -18.58 -27.16
C THR A 234 0.53 -17.69 -28.01
N TRP A 235 -0.60 -17.30 -27.47
CA TRP A 235 -1.59 -16.41 -28.07
C TRP A 235 -1.21 -14.93 -28.02
N CYS A 236 -0.10 -14.57 -27.35
CA CYS A 236 0.35 -13.20 -27.15
C CYS A 236 1.46 -12.83 -28.14
N PRO A 237 1.20 -12.08 -29.22
CA PRO A 237 2.22 -11.77 -30.24
C PRO A 237 3.48 -11.11 -29.67
N PRO A 238 3.42 -10.08 -28.80
CA PRO A 238 4.64 -9.48 -28.23
C PRO A 238 5.41 -10.45 -27.33
N CYS A 239 4.74 -11.44 -26.71
CA CYS A 239 5.44 -12.50 -25.98
C CYS A 239 6.28 -13.36 -26.92
N VAL A 240 5.67 -13.81 -28.03
CA VAL A 240 6.33 -14.62 -29.06
C VAL A 240 7.55 -13.89 -29.65
N GLU A 241 7.39 -12.60 -29.96
CA GLU A 241 8.46 -11.75 -30.49
C GLU A 241 9.63 -11.58 -29.52
N SER A 242 9.39 -11.66 -28.20
CA SER A 242 10.44 -11.50 -27.17
C SER A 242 11.26 -12.77 -26.89
N VAL A 243 10.83 -13.97 -27.34
CA VAL A 243 11.52 -15.24 -27.08
C VAL A 243 12.98 -15.24 -27.51
N PRO A 244 13.36 -14.73 -28.72
CA PRO A 244 14.77 -14.67 -29.12
C PRO A 244 15.65 -13.91 -28.13
N GLU A 245 15.13 -12.83 -27.55
CA GLU A 245 15.86 -12.04 -26.56
C GLU A 245 16.01 -12.78 -25.23
N LEU A 246 14.95 -13.45 -24.75
CA LEU A 246 15.03 -14.30 -23.55
C LEU A 246 16.06 -15.44 -23.73
N ARG A 247 16.15 -16.03 -24.90
CA ARG A 247 17.22 -17.01 -25.21
C ARG A 247 18.61 -16.40 -25.13
N ASN A 248 18.78 -15.17 -25.61
CA ASN A 248 20.06 -14.47 -25.52
C ASN A 248 20.43 -14.18 -24.06
N LEU A 249 19.46 -13.72 -23.24
CA LEU A 249 19.64 -13.53 -21.80
C LEU A 249 19.99 -14.85 -21.10
N TYR A 250 19.25 -15.93 -21.40
CA TYR A 250 19.54 -17.25 -20.84
C TYR A 250 20.95 -17.74 -21.19
N LYS A 251 21.34 -17.68 -22.48
CA LYS A 251 22.70 -18.07 -22.93
C LYS A 251 23.80 -17.23 -22.25
N ARG A 252 23.51 -15.95 -21.97
CA ARG A 252 24.50 -15.03 -21.36
C ARG A 252 24.68 -15.31 -19.88
N TYR A 253 23.59 -15.55 -19.13
CA TYR A 253 23.61 -15.51 -17.68
C TYR A 253 23.45 -16.87 -16.98
N ALA A 254 22.89 -17.89 -17.62
CA ALA A 254 22.59 -19.16 -16.95
C ALA A 254 23.82 -20.07 -16.75
N LYS A 255 24.97 -19.72 -17.33
CA LYS A 255 26.17 -20.58 -17.31
C LYS A 255 26.71 -20.87 -15.92
N ASP A 256 26.62 -19.90 -15.02
CA ASP A 256 27.25 -19.97 -13.70
C ASP A 256 26.29 -20.50 -12.62
N GLY A 257 25.08 -20.93 -12.99
CA GLY A 257 24.09 -21.48 -12.07
C GLY A 257 23.46 -20.47 -11.11
N ASN A 258 23.90 -19.21 -11.16
CA ASN A 258 23.40 -18.12 -10.29
C ASN A 258 22.19 -17.36 -10.89
N PHE A 259 21.75 -17.73 -12.10
CA PHE A 259 20.63 -17.12 -12.80
C PHE A 259 19.70 -18.19 -13.37
N VAL A 260 18.39 -17.96 -13.18
CA VAL A 260 17.32 -18.83 -13.68
C VAL A 260 16.26 -18.00 -14.36
N ILE A 261 15.73 -18.48 -15.48
CA ILE A 261 14.45 -18.00 -16.04
C ILE A 261 13.40 -19.07 -15.72
N LEU A 262 12.20 -18.64 -15.31
CA LEU A 262 11.02 -19.48 -15.17
C LEU A 262 9.93 -18.93 -16.08
N GLY A 263 9.50 -19.69 -17.08
CA GLY A 263 8.36 -19.34 -17.92
C GLY A 263 7.06 -19.78 -17.27
N ILE A 264 6.15 -18.83 -17.07
CA ILE A 264 4.84 -19.05 -16.47
C ILE A 264 3.80 -18.69 -17.51
N SER A 265 3.19 -19.70 -18.09
CA SER A 265 2.25 -19.52 -19.20
C SER A 265 0.81 -19.48 -18.71
N SER A 266 0.01 -18.63 -19.36
CA SER A 266 -1.45 -18.56 -19.19
C SER A 266 -2.23 -19.30 -20.27
N ASP A 267 -1.58 -20.22 -21.01
CA ASP A 267 -2.25 -21.05 -22.03
C ASP A 267 -3.20 -22.07 -21.37
N ASP A 268 -4.39 -22.24 -21.96
CA ASP A 268 -5.42 -23.15 -21.50
C ASP A 268 -5.08 -24.64 -21.78
N ASP A 269 -5.85 -25.57 -21.18
CA ASP A 269 -5.63 -27.02 -21.32
C ASP A 269 -5.81 -27.52 -22.76
N GLU A 270 -6.70 -26.94 -23.53
CA GLU A 270 -6.96 -27.29 -24.91
C GLU A 270 -5.74 -27.01 -25.82
N ASP A 271 -4.87 -26.10 -25.39
CA ASP A 271 -3.66 -25.67 -26.14
C ASP A 271 -2.37 -26.38 -25.71
N GLU A 272 -2.41 -27.38 -24.82
CA GLU A 272 -1.20 -27.98 -24.25
C GLU A 272 -0.25 -28.52 -25.33
N ALA A 273 -0.75 -29.19 -26.35
CA ALA A 273 0.11 -29.73 -27.42
C ALA A 273 0.77 -28.61 -28.23
N THR A 274 0.00 -27.56 -28.56
CA THR A 274 0.49 -26.37 -29.26
C THR A 274 1.55 -25.64 -28.44
N TRP A 275 1.31 -25.47 -27.13
CA TRP A 275 2.22 -24.84 -26.20
C TRP A 275 3.54 -25.61 -26.05
N ARG A 276 3.51 -26.96 -25.91
CA ARG A 276 4.71 -27.79 -25.83
C ARG A 276 5.51 -27.74 -27.13
N ASP A 277 4.84 -27.82 -28.26
CA ASP A 277 5.44 -27.73 -29.59
C ASP A 277 6.09 -26.33 -29.81
N PHE A 278 5.43 -25.27 -29.37
CA PHE A 278 5.98 -23.91 -29.40
C PHE A 278 7.28 -23.81 -28.58
N ILE A 279 7.30 -24.30 -27.33
CA ILE A 279 8.49 -24.31 -26.46
C ILE A 279 9.64 -25.04 -27.15
N ALA A 280 9.39 -26.25 -27.73
CA ALA A 280 10.38 -27.06 -28.37
C ALA A 280 10.96 -26.38 -29.64
N ARG A 281 10.09 -25.87 -30.52
CA ARG A 281 10.50 -25.17 -31.76
C ARG A 281 11.29 -23.90 -31.46
N ASN A 282 10.91 -23.18 -30.43
CA ASN A 282 11.56 -21.93 -30.02
C ASN A 282 12.77 -22.15 -29.11
N LYS A 283 13.11 -23.40 -28.79
CA LYS A 283 14.26 -23.77 -27.94
C LYS A 283 14.27 -23.01 -26.61
N MET A 284 13.10 -22.96 -25.95
CA MET A 284 12.94 -22.40 -24.64
C MET A 284 13.39 -23.44 -23.60
N VAL A 285 14.68 -23.51 -23.34
CA VAL A 285 15.35 -24.57 -22.55
C VAL A 285 15.34 -24.33 -21.04
N TRP A 286 14.69 -23.29 -20.58
CA TRP A 286 14.48 -23.01 -19.16
C TRP A 286 13.16 -23.61 -18.68
N PRO A 287 13.01 -23.89 -17.37
CA PRO A 287 11.79 -24.48 -16.80
C PRO A 287 10.54 -23.71 -17.20
N GLN A 288 9.52 -24.45 -17.59
CA GLN A 288 8.23 -23.93 -18.03
C GLN A 288 7.13 -24.47 -17.11
N TYR A 289 6.19 -23.62 -16.77
CA TYR A 289 5.00 -23.98 -16.02
C TYR A 289 3.76 -23.38 -16.68
N ARG A 290 2.69 -24.15 -16.74
CA ARG A 290 1.39 -23.66 -17.21
C ARG A 290 0.49 -23.41 -16.01
N ASP A 291 0.15 -22.14 -15.76
CA ASP A 291 -0.62 -21.67 -14.61
C ASP A 291 -2.13 -21.77 -14.89
N LYS A 292 -2.63 -22.99 -15.06
CA LYS A 292 -4.02 -23.31 -15.45
C LYS A 292 -5.06 -22.66 -14.55
N ASP A 293 -4.81 -22.64 -13.26
CA ASP A 293 -5.72 -22.09 -12.25
C ASP A 293 -5.49 -20.60 -12.00
N HIS A 294 -4.59 -19.96 -12.77
CA HIS A 294 -4.19 -18.57 -12.64
C HIS A 294 -3.73 -18.18 -11.23
N ARG A 295 -3.16 -19.16 -10.47
CA ARG A 295 -2.72 -18.94 -9.09
C ARG A 295 -1.53 -18.01 -9.00
N LEU A 296 -0.51 -18.22 -9.86
CA LEU A 296 0.67 -17.35 -9.89
C LEU A 296 0.33 -16.01 -10.52
N LEU A 297 -0.46 -15.99 -11.58
CA LEU A 297 -0.97 -14.76 -12.17
C LEU A 297 -1.68 -13.88 -11.13
N SER A 298 -2.56 -14.48 -10.33
CA SER A 298 -3.27 -13.79 -9.27
C SER A 298 -2.33 -13.36 -8.12
N ALA A 299 -1.41 -14.24 -7.69
CA ALA A 299 -0.50 -13.96 -6.59
C ALA A 299 0.45 -12.80 -6.90
N PHE A 300 0.88 -12.66 -8.17
CA PHE A 300 1.74 -11.59 -8.64
C PHE A 300 0.98 -10.39 -9.24
N ASP A 301 -0.36 -10.38 -9.17
CA ASP A 301 -1.24 -9.33 -9.74
C ASP A 301 -0.92 -9.04 -11.22
N ILE A 302 -0.76 -10.10 -12.03
CA ILE A 302 -0.45 -9.99 -13.45
C ILE A 302 -1.71 -9.57 -14.21
N ARG A 303 -1.65 -8.45 -14.92
CA ARG A 303 -2.79 -7.87 -15.66
C ARG A 303 -2.56 -7.81 -17.17
N GLY A 304 -1.31 -7.90 -17.61
CA GLY A 304 -0.94 -7.83 -19.01
C GLY A 304 0.25 -8.73 -19.35
N PHE A 305 0.46 -8.97 -20.64
CA PHE A 305 1.48 -9.88 -21.16
C PHE A 305 2.33 -9.23 -22.26
N PRO A 306 3.65 -9.58 -22.38
CA PRO A 306 4.39 -10.30 -21.32
C PRO A 306 4.60 -9.44 -20.10
N THR A 307 4.72 -10.05 -18.91
CA THR A 307 5.20 -9.39 -17.71
C THR A 307 6.48 -10.08 -17.24
N TYR A 308 7.50 -9.28 -16.98
CA TYR A 308 8.78 -9.73 -16.44
C TYR A 308 8.98 -9.25 -15.02
N ILE A 309 9.28 -10.20 -14.11
CA ILE A 309 9.60 -9.88 -12.71
C ILE A 309 10.96 -10.48 -12.37
N LEU A 310 11.90 -9.63 -11.94
CA LEU A 310 13.23 -10.06 -11.53
C LEU A 310 13.31 -10.10 -10.00
N LEU A 311 13.65 -11.29 -9.48
CA LEU A 311 13.92 -11.50 -8.06
C LEU A 311 15.42 -11.51 -7.82
N ASP A 312 15.85 -10.96 -6.69
CA ASP A 312 17.23 -11.16 -6.23
C ASP A 312 17.41 -12.52 -5.53
N HIS A 313 18.63 -12.79 -5.08
CA HIS A 313 19.00 -14.03 -4.40
C HIS A 313 18.27 -14.28 -3.06
N GLU A 314 17.57 -13.30 -2.54
CA GLU A 314 16.73 -13.42 -1.34
C GLU A 314 15.24 -13.50 -1.69
N GLY A 315 14.88 -13.52 -2.98
CA GLY A 315 13.49 -13.55 -3.45
C GLY A 315 12.77 -12.21 -3.34
N ILE A 316 13.50 -11.10 -3.32
CA ILE A 316 12.93 -9.76 -3.30
C ILE A 316 12.77 -9.26 -4.75
N ILE A 317 11.61 -8.73 -5.09
CA ILE A 317 11.34 -8.14 -6.40
C ILE A 317 12.19 -6.87 -6.55
N ARG A 318 13.09 -6.88 -7.52
CA ARG A 318 14.02 -5.78 -7.82
C ARG A 318 13.69 -5.04 -9.11
N PHE A 319 12.93 -5.68 -9.99
CA PHE A 319 12.48 -5.09 -11.24
C PHE A 319 11.16 -5.75 -11.67
N SER A 320 10.26 -4.96 -12.24
CA SER A 320 9.03 -5.46 -12.89
C SER A 320 8.72 -4.57 -14.08
N THR A 321 8.24 -5.18 -15.18
CA THR A 321 7.75 -4.46 -16.35
C THR A 321 6.67 -5.25 -17.05
N GLU A 322 5.65 -4.56 -17.51
CA GLU A 322 4.56 -5.11 -18.33
C GLU A 322 4.74 -4.64 -19.79
N GLY A 323 4.49 -5.55 -20.72
CA GLY A 323 4.71 -5.32 -22.13
C GLY A 323 6.18 -5.24 -22.54
N VAL A 324 6.39 -5.14 -23.84
CA VAL A 324 7.74 -4.97 -24.45
C VAL A 324 7.83 -3.65 -25.20
N ASN A 325 8.98 -3.01 -25.07
CA ASN A 325 9.38 -1.86 -25.86
C ASN A 325 10.88 -1.94 -26.17
N TYR A 326 11.40 -1.02 -26.95
CA TYR A 326 12.80 -1.02 -27.39
C TYR A 326 13.84 -0.94 -26.25
N LYS A 327 13.43 -0.61 -25.02
CA LYS A 327 14.29 -0.57 -23.83
C LYS A 327 14.17 -1.78 -22.93
N THR A 328 13.15 -2.62 -23.12
CA THR A 328 12.84 -3.72 -22.18
C THR A 328 14.02 -4.66 -22.01
N ALA A 329 14.62 -5.13 -23.12
CA ALA A 329 15.79 -6.02 -23.08
C ALA A 329 17.01 -5.41 -22.39
N ALA A 330 17.31 -4.14 -22.68
CA ALA A 330 18.42 -3.43 -22.05
C ALA A 330 18.18 -3.22 -20.54
N ASN A 331 16.96 -2.87 -20.16
CA ASN A 331 16.58 -2.68 -18.76
C ASN A 331 16.67 -3.99 -17.97
N LEU A 332 16.18 -5.11 -18.54
CA LEU A 332 16.31 -6.45 -17.96
C LEU A 332 17.78 -6.83 -17.79
N SER A 333 18.60 -6.70 -18.84
CA SER A 333 20.02 -7.01 -18.80
C SER A 333 20.74 -6.21 -17.70
N ASN A 334 20.49 -4.89 -17.62
CA ASN A 334 21.09 -4.04 -16.59
C ASN A 334 20.64 -4.44 -15.16
N ALA A 335 19.36 -4.78 -15.00
CA ALA A 335 18.84 -5.25 -13.74
C ALA A 335 19.47 -6.58 -13.30
N ILE A 336 19.57 -7.54 -14.22
CA ILE A 336 20.24 -8.85 -13.99
C ILE A 336 21.71 -8.64 -13.62
N ASP A 337 22.47 -7.89 -14.41
CA ASP A 337 23.88 -7.59 -14.16
C ASP A 337 24.10 -6.99 -12.76
N LYS A 338 23.22 -6.07 -12.34
CA LYS A 338 23.26 -5.46 -11.00
C LYS A 338 23.07 -6.50 -9.90
N GLN A 339 22.10 -7.42 -10.04
CA GLN A 339 21.82 -8.41 -9.01
C GLN A 339 22.91 -9.50 -8.95
N LEU A 340 23.42 -9.97 -10.11
CA LEU A 340 24.51 -10.95 -10.16
C LEU A 340 25.80 -10.42 -9.52
N LYS A 341 26.13 -9.13 -9.69
CA LYS A 341 27.26 -8.50 -8.98
C LYS A 341 27.08 -8.53 -7.46
N LEU A 342 25.85 -8.44 -6.97
CA LEU A 342 25.55 -8.52 -5.52
C LEU A 342 25.71 -9.96 -5.01
N VAL A 343 25.24 -10.95 -5.79
CA VAL A 343 25.45 -12.38 -5.47
C VAL A 343 26.95 -12.70 -5.38
N ALA A 344 27.74 -12.28 -6.37
CA ALA A 344 29.17 -12.51 -6.38
C ALA A 344 29.89 -11.91 -5.15
N LYS A 345 29.49 -10.70 -4.74
CA LYS A 345 30.01 -10.06 -3.51
C LYS A 345 29.63 -10.82 -2.26
N SER A 346 28.39 -11.30 -2.17
CA SER A 346 27.90 -12.08 -1.01
C SER A 346 28.65 -13.43 -0.89
N ASN A 347 28.90 -14.09 -2.01
CA ASN A 347 29.64 -15.36 -2.03
C ASN A 347 31.15 -15.17 -1.71
N ALA A 348 31.74 -14.04 -2.06
CA ALA A 348 33.13 -13.72 -1.72
C ALA A 348 33.34 -13.30 -0.26
N ALA A 349 32.27 -12.95 0.45
CA ALA A 349 32.30 -12.54 1.85
C ALA A 349 32.02 -13.69 2.84
N ARG A 350 31.67 -14.86 2.33
CA ARG A 350 31.48 -16.13 3.10
C ARG A 350 32.74 -16.97 3.04
#